data_8e7d5e2a35950a6878bb64b2b7e677cf
#
_entry.id   8e7d5e2a35950a6878bb64b2b7e677cf
#
_cell.length_a   1.000
_cell.length_b   1.000
_cell.length_c   1.000
_cell.angle_alpha   90.00
_cell.angle_beta   90.00
_cell.angle_gamma   90.00
#
_symmetry.space_group_name_H-M   'P 1'
#
loop_
_entity.id
_entity.type
_entity.pdbx_description
1 polymer ?
#
loop_
_entity_poly.entity_id
_entity_poly.type
_entity_poly.pdbx_seq_one_letter_code
_entity_poly.pdbx_strand_id
1 'polypeptide(L)'
;MTDTLPLAVLDFVGIEYGEGAHDSLQGAIGIAQAVEQAGYRRYWISEHHNMRSLACSAPEILTAAIAARTETIRVGAAGIMLPNHSSFKVAEVFRTLMALHPGRIDLGLGRAPGTDPLTAHVLRRGIDVDPAAEFPEQVAELLAFLGDGVGFAENHPYGRLVAAPVVDEVPQLFVLGSSGYGTQFAAVNGMSAVFAHHMSPDLAVPALKQYRAQFRPRQDGATPYSAMSVLSFASDDPDAVAEFEAGWTLTIANLRRGIREPLRPEQVREYARSPEFRRDGRDGRMVTGEAKAVVERLLELKAEAEVDEIVVVTPNLDRNRRTASFRSIADSWRAAG
;
A
#
# COMPACT_ATOMS: atom_id res chain seq x y z
N MET A 1 7.45 -24.30 -10.06
CA MET A 1 7.44 -22.96 -9.42
C MET A 1 6.61 -22.09 -10.35
N THR A 2 5.48 -21.57 -9.91
CA THR A 2 4.72 -20.59 -10.69
C THR A 2 5.55 -19.32 -10.79
N ASP A 3 5.82 -18.83 -12.02
CA ASP A 3 6.53 -17.58 -12.22
C ASP A 3 5.81 -16.45 -11.45
N THR A 4 6.58 -15.76 -10.60
CA THR A 4 6.06 -14.67 -9.80
C THR A 4 5.75 -13.48 -10.68
N LEU A 5 4.48 -13.04 -10.68
CA LEU A 5 4.03 -11.91 -11.48
C LEU A 5 4.54 -10.58 -10.89
N PRO A 6 4.81 -9.55 -11.73
CA PRO A 6 5.15 -8.20 -11.25
C PRO A 6 3.88 -7.46 -10.77
N LEU A 7 3.12 -8.13 -9.91
CA LEU A 7 1.88 -7.66 -9.32
C LEU A 7 1.95 -7.73 -7.81
N ALA A 8 1.45 -6.70 -7.15
CA ALA A 8 1.22 -6.64 -5.72
C ALA A 8 -0.25 -6.33 -5.43
N VAL A 9 -0.68 -6.57 -4.20
CA VAL A 9 -1.97 -6.11 -3.68
C VAL A 9 -1.71 -5.13 -2.54
N LEU A 10 -2.44 -4.00 -2.53
CA LEU A 10 -2.57 -3.14 -1.36
C LEU A 10 -3.99 -3.29 -0.81
N ASP A 11 -4.10 -3.83 0.40
CA ASP A 11 -5.38 -4.02 1.08
C ASP A 11 -5.57 -2.99 2.20
N PHE A 12 -6.70 -2.30 2.17
CA PHE A 12 -7.12 -1.38 3.23
C PHE A 12 -7.80 -2.11 4.40
N VAL A 13 -8.08 -3.39 4.24
CA VAL A 13 -8.77 -4.25 5.21
C VAL A 13 -10.13 -3.66 5.62
N GLY A 14 -10.97 -3.45 4.63
CA GLY A 14 -12.31 -2.89 4.83
C GLY A 14 -13.20 -3.79 5.67
N ILE A 15 -14.03 -3.20 6.53
CA ILE A 15 -15.11 -3.88 7.25
C ILE A 15 -16.35 -3.84 6.37
N GLU A 16 -16.85 -5.03 5.99
CA GLU A 16 -18.08 -5.14 5.23
C GLU A 16 -19.28 -4.82 6.13
N TYR A 17 -20.35 -4.25 5.54
CA TYR A 17 -21.54 -3.92 6.31
C TYR A 17 -22.15 -5.16 6.93
N GLY A 18 -22.34 -5.13 8.24
CA GLY A 18 -22.87 -6.28 9.02
C GLY A 18 -21.81 -7.25 9.51
N GLU A 19 -20.54 -7.07 9.14
CA GLU A 19 -19.42 -7.85 9.66
C GLU A 19 -18.71 -7.14 10.82
N GLY A 20 -17.91 -7.94 11.55
CA GLY A 20 -17.04 -7.46 12.61
C GLY A 20 -15.59 -7.37 12.16
N ALA A 21 -14.76 -6.72 12.97
CA ALA A 21 -13.31 -6.63 12.72
C ALA A 21 -12.65 -8.00 12.64
N HIS A 22 -13.12 -9.00 13.41
CA HIS A 22 -12.62 -10.37 13.35
C HIS A 22 -12.74 -10.96 11.94
N ASP A 23 -13.93 -10.86 11.34
CA ASP A 23 -14.19 -11.43 10.02
C ASP A 23 -13.36 -10.74 8.93
N SER A 24 -13.21 -9.41 9.03
CA SER A 24 -12.40 -8.64 8.08
C SER A 24 -10.92 -8.98 8.19
N LEU A 25 -10.37 -9.13 9.40
CA LEU A 25 -8.97 -9.51 9.61
C LEU A 25 -8.70 -10.96 9.13
N GLN A 26 -9.60 -11.92 9.43
CA GLN A 26 -9.50 -13.28 8.89
C GLN A 26 -9.64 -13.29 7.35
N GLY A 27 -10.54 -12.43 6.84
CA GLY A 27 -10.72 -12.25 5.41
C GLY A 27 -9.46 -11.78 4.68
N ALA A 28 -8.72 -10.82 5.26
CA ALA A 28 -7.45 -10.36 4.72
C ALA A 28 -6.41 -11.49 4.62
N ILE A 29 -6.34 -12.37 5.64
CA ILE A 29 -5.49 -13.56 5.60
C ILE A 29 -5.90 -14.49 4.44
N GLY A 30 -7.20 -14.75 4.29
CA GLY A 30 -7.70 -15.58 3.19
C GLY A 30 -7.44 -14.98 1.80
N ILE A 31 -7.56 -13.67 1.64
CA ILE A 31 -7.21 -12.98 0.39
C ILE A 31 -5.71 -13.11 0.13
N ALA A 32 -4.86 -12.90 1.14
CA ALA A 32 -3.42 -13.04 0.98
C ALA A 32 -3.00 -14.44 0.49
N GLN A 33 -3.61 -15.50 1.04
CA GLN A 33 -3.42 -16.88 0.57
C GLN A 33 -3.90 -17.07 -0.88
N ALA A 34 -5.04 -16.49 -1.23
CA ALA A 34 -5.58 -16.59 -2.59
C ALA A 34 -4.71 -15.87 -3.64
N VAL A 35 -4.17 -14.70 -3.32
CA VAL A 35 -3.29 -13.96 -4.23
C VAL A 35 -1.88 -14.58 -4.28
N GLU A 36 -1.41 -15.21 -3.21
CA GLU A 36 -0.21 -16.04 -3.25
C GLU A 36 -0.36 -17.19 -4.25
N GLN A 37 -1.47 -17.93 -4.16
CA GLN A 37 -1.79 -19.01 -5.11
C GLN A 37 -1.93 -18.50 -6.55
N ALA A 38 -2.42 -17.26 -6.72
CA ALA A 38 -2.50 -16.59 -8.01
C ALA A 38 -1.15 -16.05 -8.51
N GLY A 39 -0.05 -16.19 -7.75
CA GLY A 39 1.31 -15.84 -8.15
C GLY A 39 1.65 -14.35 -8.01
N TYR A 40 0.92 -13.59 -7.24
CA TYR A 40 1.31 -12.23 -6.90
C TYR A 40 2.61 -12.23 -6.11
N ARG A 41 3.43 -11.20 -6.32
CA ARG A 41 4.71 -11.05 -5.61
C ARG A 41 4.55 -10.61 -4.17
N ARG A 42 3.56 -9.70 -3.91
CA ARG A 42 3.42 -9.01 -2.63
C ARG A 42 1.97 -8.86 -2.22
N TYR A 43 1.76 -8.87 -0.91
CA TYR A 43 0.52 -8.45 -0.27
C TYR A 43 0.84 -7.44 0.82
N TRP A 44 0.39 -6.22 0.64
CA TRP A 44 0.63 -5.10 1.53
C TRP A 44 -0.64 -4.64 2.23
N ILE A 45 -0.49 -4.13 3.43
CA ILE A 45 -1.55 -3.67 4.31
C ILE A 45 -1.32 -2.20 4.62
N SER A 46 -2.38 -1.38 4.56
CA SER A 46 -2.30 0.04 4.91
C SER A 46 -2.53 0.28 6.40
N GLU A 47 -1.98 1.39 6.91
CA GLU A 47 -2.24 1.90 8.26
C GLU A 47 -3.27 3.03 8.20
N HIS A 48 -4.41 2.86 8.88
CA HIS A 48 -5.41 3.90 9.05
C HIS A 48 -5.95 3.90 10.48
N HIS A 49 -6.11 5.10 11.05
CA HIS A 49 -6.61 5.27 12.40
C HIS A 49 -7.95 5.97 12.43
N ASN A 50 -8.73 5.74 13.51
CA ASN A 50 -10.04 6.34 13.72
C ASN A 50 -11.01 6.14 12.55
N MET A 51 -10.98 4.95 11.93
CA MET A 51 -11.79 4.57 10.77
C MET A 51 -12.63 3.34 11.11
N ARG A 52 -13.93 3.52 11.35
CA ARG A 52 -14.84 2.39 11.67
C ARG A 52 -15.09 1.46 10.49
N SER A 53 -14.84 1.93 9.28
CA SER A 53 -14.94 1.13 8.06
C SER A 53 -13.70 0.31 7.73
N LEU A 54 -12.62 0.41 8.53
CA LEU A 54 -11.37 -0.33 8.31
C LEU A 54 -10.96 -1.08 9.57
N ALA A 55 -10.46 -2.30 9.42
CA ALA A 55 -10.07 -3.16 10.53
C ALA A 55 -8.57 -3.07 10.89
N CYS A 56 -7.76 -2.37 10.10
CA CYS A 56 -6.31 -2.35 10.30
C CYS A 56 -5.78 -0.97 10.70
N SER A 57 -5.40 -0.84 11.96
CA SER A 57 -4.65 0.30 12.51
C SER A 57 -3.23 -0.08 12.98
N ALA A 58 -2.89 -1.37 12.93
CA ALA A 58 -1.58 -1.92 13.30
C ALA A 58 -1.15 -2.93 12.22
N PRO A 59 -0.71 -2.44 11.05
CA PRO A 59 -0.39 -3.30 9.90
C PRO A 59 0.76 -4.26 10.19
N GLU A 60 1.67 -3.94 11.09
CA GLU A 60 2.76 -4.81 11.52
C GLU A 60 2.26 -6.08 12.20
N ILE A 61 1.18 -6.00 12.98
CA ILE A 61 0.58 -7.17 13.63
C ILE A 61 -0.09 -8.07 12.58
N LEU A 62 -0.84 -7.47 11.65
CA LEU A 62 -1.49 -8.22 10.59
C LEU A 62 -0.47 -8.81 9.59
N THR A 63 0.65 -8.11 9.35
CA THR A 63 1.79 -8.62 8.58
C THR A 63 2.32 -9.92 9.19
N ALA A 64 2.53 -9.97 10.51
CA ALA A 64 2.96 -11.18 11.20
C ALA A 64 1.94 -12.33 11.02
N ALA A 65 0.65 -12.03 11.19
CA ALA A 65 -0.42 -13.02 11.08
C ALA A 65 -0.54 -13.60 9.66
N ILE A 66 -0.43 -12.76 8.62
CA ILE A 66 -0.47 -13.18 7.22
C ILE A 66 0.80 -13.95 6.84
N ALA A 67 1.98 -13.46 7.21
CA ALA A 67 3.24 -14.12 6.92
C ALA A 67 3.33 -15.53 7.53
N ALA A 68 2.71 -15.75 8.71
CA ALA A 68 2.60 -17.06 9.35
C ALA A 68 1.60 -18.01 8.66
N ARG A 69 0.77 -17.53 7.75
CA ARG A 69 -0.27 -18.30 7.04
C ARG A 69 -0.05 -18.38 5.53
N THR A 70 1.05 -17.83 5.05
CA THR A 70 1.52 -17.85 3.66
C THR A 70 2.96 -18.37 3.61
N GLU A 71 3.42 -18.83 2.44
CA GLU A 71 4.72 -19.52 2.33
C GLU A 71 5.76 -18.70 1.55
N THR A 72 5.35 -18.07 0.45
CA THR A 72 6.27 -17.47 -0.54
C THR A 72 6.05 -16.01 -0.80
N ILE A 73 4.80 -15.53 -0.70
CA ILE A 73 4.45 -14.13 -0.96
C ILE A 73 5.14 -13.21 0.04
N ARG A 74 5.67 -12.09 -0.46
CA ARG A 74 6.19 -11.04 0.43
C ARG A 74 5.03 -10.30 1.08
N VAL A 75 5.17 -10.00 2.36
CA VAL A 75 4.12 -9.31 3.14
C VAL A 75 4.71 -8.09 3.82
N GLY A 76 3.93 -7.03 3.93
CA GLY A 76 4.42 -5.82 4.61
C GLY A 76 3.36 -4.76 4.82
N ALA A 77 3.78 -3.67 5.40
CA ALA A 77 2.99 -2.46 5.50
C ALA A 77 3.27 -1.52 4.34
N ALA A 78 2.22 -0.97 3.73
CA ALA A 78 2.34 0.07 2.73
C ALA A 78 1.27 1.16 2.95
N GLY A 79 1.60 2.01 3.93
CA GLY A 79 2.84 2.11 4.73
C GLY A 79 2.58 2.30 6.19
N ILE A 80 3.67 2.17 6.94
CA ILE A 80 3.75 2.72 8.28
C ILE A 80 3.75 4.25 8.16
N MET A 81 2.83 4.89 8.86
CA MET A 81 2.75 6.35 8.92
C MET A 81 3.81 6.86 9.91
N LEU A 82 5.07 6.88 9.45
CA LEU A 82 6.25 7.06 10.30
C LEU A 82 6.17 8.24 11.28
N PRO A 83 5.57 9.39 10.94
CA PRO A 83 5.42 10.50 11.89
C PRO A 83 4.60 10.19 13.14
N ASN A 84 3.81 9.11 13.15
CA ASN A 84 3.06 8.68 14.34
C ASN A 84 3.87 7.76 15.26
N HIS A 85 5.07 7.34 14.84
CA HIS A 85 5.85 6.29 15.47
C HIS A 85 7.26 6.76 15.84
N SER A 86 7.91 6.05 16.76
CA SER A 86 9.34 6.15 16.99
C SER A 86 10.10 5.31 15.94
N SER A 87 11.06 5.91 15.24
CA SER A 87 11.92 5.22 14.27
C SER A 87 12.60 3.99 14.89
N PHE A 88 13.05 4.10 16.15
CA PHE A 88 13.62 2.99 16.91
C PHE A 88 12.64 1.84 17.09
N LYS A 89 11.38 2.13 17.49
CA LYS A 89 10.36 1.10 17.69
C LYS A 89 9.97 0.42 16.37
N VAL A 90 9.85 1.18 15.29
CA VAL A 90 9.59 0.60 13.96
C VAL A 90 10.74 -0.35 13.55
N ALA A 91 11.99 0.02 13.78
CA ALA A 91 13.13 -0.84 13.51
C ALA A 91 13.06 -2.16 14.29
N GLU A 92 12.77 -2.12 15.61
CA GLU A 92 12.62 -3.33 16.44
C GLU A 92 11.50 -4.25 15.93
N VAL A 93 10.35 -3.68 15.59
CA VAL A 93 9.19 -4.43 15.07
C VAL A 93 9.56 -5.14 13.75
N PHE A 94 10.14 -4.41 12.80
CA PHE A 94 10.46 -5.00 11.49
C PHE A 94 11.64 -5.98 11.57
N ARG A 95 12.62 -5.77 12.44
CA ARG A 95 13.64 -6.78 12.74
C ARG A 95 13.04 -8.06 13.35
N THR A 96 12.05 -7.91 14.23
CA THR A 96 11.31 -9.07 14.76
C THR A 96 10.56 -9.81 13.65
N LEU A 97 9.87 -9.10 12.76
CA LEU A 97 9.17 -9.69 11.61
C LEU A 97 10.12 -10.42 10.69
N MET A 98 11.30 -9.86 10.39
CA MET A 98 12.32 -10.49 9.55
C MET A 98 12.92 -11.74 10.22
N ALA A 99 13.15 -11.71 11.54
CA ALA A 99 13.60 -12.87 12.27
C ALA A 99 12.59 -14.03 12.24
N LEU A 100 11.28 -13.71 12.25
CA LEU A 100 10.21 -14.71 12.15
C LEU A 100 9.99 -15.19 10.70
N HIS A 101 10.17 -14.33 9.71
CA HIS A 101 9.84 -14.58 8.31
C HIS A 101 10.94 -14.08 7.35
N PRO A 102 12.13 -14.72 7.36
CA PRO A 102 13.28 -14.28 6.56
C PRO A 102 12.95 -14.14 5.08
N GLY A 103 13.48 -13.12 4.43
CA GLY A 103 13.34 -12.88 2.99
C GLY A 103 11.97 -12.37 2.52
N ARG A 104 10.97 -12.26 3.42
CA ARG A 104 9.56 -12.03 3.02
C ARG A 104 8.95 -10.72 3.49
N ILE A 105 9.67 -9.89 4.22
CA ILE A 105 9.12 -8.69 4.85
C ILE A 105 9.44 -7.43 4.03
N ASP A 106 8.41 -6.61 3.80
CA ASP A 106 8.51 -5.29 3.18
C ASP A 106 8.11 -4.20 4.17
N LEU A 107 8.75 -3.04 4.08
CA LEU A 107 8.44 -1.87 4.87
C LEU A 107 8.22 -0.66 3.97
N GLY A 108 6.97 -0.26 3.81
CA GLY A 108 6.60 0.98 3.17
C GLY A 108 6.44 2.11 4.20
N LEU A 109 6.91 3.29 3.86
CA LEU A 109 6.91 4.48 4.72
C LEU A 109 6.00 5.55 4.15
N GLY A 110 5.02 5.99 4.94
CA GLY A 110 4.14 7.12 4.64
C GLY A 110 4.51 8.36 5.46
N ARG A 111 4.46 9.52 4.82
CA ARG A 111 4.67 10.81 5.49
C ARG A 111 3.39 11.38 6.12
N ALA A 112 2.25 11.06 5.53
CA ALA A 112 0.96 11.52 6.04
C ALA A 112 0.60 10.82 7.36
N PRO A 113 -0.24 11.43 8.22
CA PRO A 113 -0.63 10.81 9.50
C PRO A 113 -1.62 9.65 9.35
N GLY A 114 -2.19 9.39 8.16
CA GLY A 114 -3.18 8.32 7.93
C GLY A 114 -4.49 8.49 8.69
N THR A 115 -4.79 9.72 9.16
CA THR A 115 -5.95 10.01 10.01
C THR A 115 -6.27 11.51 10.04
N ASP A 116 -7.24 11.91 10.88
CA ASP A 116 -7.57 13.30 11.17
C ASP A 116 -6.58 13.96 12.14
N PRO A 117 -6.54 15.31 12.21
CA PRO A 117 -5.57 16.03 13.04
C PRO A 117 -5.65 15.72 14.54
N LEU A 118 -6.85 15.50 15.08
CA LEU A 118 -7.00 15.18 16.51
C LEU A 118 -6.43 13.81 16.85
N THR A 119 -6.71 12.83 16.02
CA THR A 119 -6.16 11.48 16.18
C THR A 119 -4.64 11.47 16.01
N ALA A 120 -4.11 12.21 15.04
CA ALA A 120 -2.67 12.36 14.84
C ALA A 120 -2.00 13.00 16.08
N HIS A 121 -2.61 14.02 16.67
CA HIS A 121 -2.13 14.65 17.91
C HIS A 121 -2.06 13.64 19.08
N VAL A 122 -3.08 12.79 19.23
CA VAL A 122 -3.08 11.74 20.26
C VAL A 122 -1.99 10.69 20.01
N LEU A 123 -1.84 10.20 18.78
CA LEU A 123 -0.81 9.22 18.43
C LEU A 123 0.59 9.76 18.70
N ARG A 124 0.83 11.03 18.42
CA ARG A 124 2.10 11.73 18.64
C ARG A 124 2.27 12.24 20.08
N ARG A 125 1.37 11.88 21.00
CA ARG A 125 1.40 12.27 22.42
C ARG A 125 1.46 13.77 22.64
N GLY A 126 0.75 14.54 21.83
CA GLY A 126 0.70 15.99 21.94
C GLY A 126 1.92 16.74 21.37
N ILE A 127 2.85 16.05 20.74
CA ILE A 127 3.97 16.70 20.04
C ILE A 127 3.42 17.44 18.82
N ASP A 128 3.54 18.75 18.84
CA ASP A 128 3.05 19.66 17.80
C ASP A 128 4.23 20.14 16.91
N VAL A 129 4.80 19.20 16.16
CA VAL A 129 5.83 19.48 15.16
C VAL A 129 5.27 19.10 13.79
N ASP A 130 5.66 19.83 12.75
CA ASP A 130 5.24 19.52 11.38
C ASP A 130 5.75 18.11 10.96
N PRO A 131 4.84 17.15 10.76
CA PRO A 131 5.22 15.80 10.33
C PRO A 131 6.04 15.78 9.04
N ALA A 132 5.81 16.74 8.17
CA ALA A 132 6.51 16.83 6.89
C ALA A 132 7.98 17.25 7.06
N ALA A 133 8.28 18.07 8.09
CA ALA A 133 9.63 18.50 8.39
C ALA A 133 10.46 17.40 9.09
N GLU A 134 9.83 16.59 9.96
CA GLU A 134 10.51 15.52 10.70
C GLU A 134 10.76 14.27 9.87
N PHE A 135 9.96 14.00 8.85
CA PHE A 135 10.01 12.76 8.08
C PHE A 135 11.41 12.39 7.53
N PRO A 136 12.21 13.33 6.98
CA PRO A 136 13.55 13.01 6.49
C PRO A 136 14.48 12.51 7.61
N GLU A 137 14.44 13.14 8.78
CA GLU A 137 15.25 12.75 9.94
C GLU A 137 14.82 11.40 10.49
N GLN A 138 13.52 11.18 10.65
CA GLN A 138 12.97 9.89 11.08
C GLN A 138 13.33 8.75 10.14
N VAL A 139 13.33 8.97 8.82
CA VAL A 139 13.78 7.96 7.85
C VAL A 139 15.27 7.69 8.01
N ALA A 140 16.11 8.73 8.16
CA ALA A 140 17.55 8.56 8.37
C ALA A 140 17.85 7.76 9.65
N GLU A 141 17.17 8.06 10.75
CA GLU A 141 17.26 7.29 12.00
C GLU A 141 16.83 5.83 11.81
N LEU A 142 15.70 5.60 11.14
CA LEU A 142 15.19 4.26 10.88
C LEU A 142 16.20 3.43 10.07
N LEU A 143 16.78 4.00 9.01
CA LEU A 143 17.80 3.35 8.20
C LEU A 143 19.03 2.99 9.04
N ALA A 144 19.49 3.91 9.89
CA ALA A 144 20.63 3.68 10.78
C ALA A 144 20.33 2.56 11.80
N PHE A 145 19.14 2.53 12.38
CA PHE A 145 18.72 1.45 13.30
C PHE A 145 18.54 0.10 12.61
N LEU A 146 18.13 0.08 11.33
CA LEU A 146 18.02 -1.14 10.54
C LEU A 146 19.39 -1.64 10.03
N GLY A 147 20.43 -0.83 10.10
CA GLY A 147 21.74 -1.15 9.52
C GLY A 147 21.76 -1.07 7.99
N ASP A 148 20.85 -0.29 7.40
CA ASP A 148 20.73 -0.11 5.96
C ASP A 148 21.52 1.11 5.48
N GLY A 149 22.79 0.91 5.17
CA GLY A 149 23.67 1.93 4.63
C GLY A 149 24.47 2.69 5.68
N VAL A 150 24.30 4.01 5.76
CA VAL A 150 25.09 4.87 6.68
C VAL A 150 24.51 4.77 8.09
N GLY A 151 25.33 4.27 9.02
CA GLY A 151 24.99 4.28 10.45
C GLY A 151 24.96 5.69 11.04
N PHE A 152 24.70 5.81 12.33
CA PHE A 152 24.81 7.08 13.05
C PHE A 152 26.24 7.63 13.00
N ALA A 153 26.37 8.95 12.96
CA ALA A 153 27.66 9.61 13.14
C ALA A 153 28.31 9.19 14.47
N GLU A 154 29.63 9.18 14.53
CA GLU A 154 30.43 8.66 15.67
C GLU A 154 29.97 9.21 17.03
N ASN A 155 29.55 10.48 17.10
CA ASN A 155 29.12 11.17 18.32
C ASN A 155 27.60 11.31 18.43
N HIS A 156 26.82 10.61 17.59
CA HIS A 156 25.36 10.69 17.63
C HIS A 156 24.83 10.05 18.93
N PRO A 157 23.88 10.69 19.67
CA PRO A 157 23.39 10.18 20.94
C PRO A 157 22.77 8.78 20.85
N TYR A 158 22.21 8.43 19.67
CA TYR A 158 21.60 7.13 19.42
C TYR A 158 22.57 6.07 18.92
N GLY A 159 23.83 6.39 18.63
CA GLY A 159 24.84 5.45 18.13
C GLY A 159 25.14 4.26 19.07
N ARG A 160 24.73 4.35 20.35
CA ARG A 160 24.86 3.28 21.34
C ARG A 160 23.61 2.38 21.46
N LEU A 161 22.53 2.75 20.81
CA LEU A 161 21.27 1.99 20.85
C LEU A 161 21.32 0.86 19.83
N VAL A 162 20.78 -0.28 20.21
CA VAL A 162 20.66 -1.46 19.34
C VAL A 162 19.18 -1.80 19.21
N ALA A 163 18.62 -1.68 18.01
CA ALA A 163 17.29 -2.17 17.72
C ALA A 163 17.30 -3.70 17.69
N ALA A 164 16.71 -4.35 18.70
CA ALA A 164 16.70 -5.80 18.85
C ALA A 164 15.40 -6.42 18.28
N PRO A 165 15.46 -7.70 17.79
CA PRO A 165 16.63 -8.57 17.67
C PRO A 165 17.59 -8.11 16.56
N VAL A 166 18.86 -8.43 16.68
CA VAL A 166 19.82 -8.18 15.59
C VAL A 166 19.65 -9.25 14.52
N VAL A 167 19.40 -8.82 13.28
CA VAL A 167 19.32 -9.67 12.10
C VAL A 167 20.18 -9.05 11.00
N ASP A 168 20.77 -9.88 10.15
CA ASP A 168 21.64 -9.44 9.06
C ASP A 168 20.83 -8.89 7.85
N GLU A 169 19.56 -9.26 7.78
CA GLU A 169 18.63 -8.81 6.74
C GLU A 169 18.11 -7.42 7.01
N VAL A 170 17.84 -6.69 5.91
CA VAL A 170 17.09 -5.42 5.92
C VAL A 170 15.80 -5.62 5.12
N PRO A 171 14.64 -5.10 5.56
CA PRO A 171 13.42 -5.23 4.79
C PRO A 171 13.56 -4.45 3.48
N GLN A 172 12.87 -4.88 2.42
CA GLN A 172 12.77 -4.03 1.25
C GLN A 172 11.98 -2.77 1.61
N LEU A 173 12.63 -1.61 1.44
CA LEU A 173 12.11 -0.32 1.88
C LEU A 173 11.47 0.43 0.71
N PHE A 174 10.29 1.01 0.97
CA PHE A 174 9.55 1.79 -0.01
C PHE A 174 9.12 3.13 0.60
N VAL A 175 9.23 4.21 -0.17
CA VAL A 175 8.60 5.49 0.17
C VAL A 175 7.30 5.60 -0.62
N LEU A 176 6.19 5.81 0.09
CA LEU A 176 4.87 5.96 -0.51
C LEU A 176 4.47 7.43 -0.63
N GLY A 177 3.80 7.76 -1.72
CA GLY A 177 3.29 9.10 -1.93
C GLY A 177 2.30 9.20 -3.08
N SER A 178 1.53 10.28 -3.10
CA SER A 178 0.62 10.68 -4.17
C SER A 178 1.02 12.03 -4.79
N SER A 179 2.21 12.51 -4.48
CA SER A 179 2.77 13.76 -4.98
C SER A 179 4.22 13.56 -5.40
N GLY A 180 4.80 14.52 -6.12
CA GLY A 180 6.20 14.47 -6.53
C GLY A 180 7.20 14.44 -5.37
N TYR A 181 6.82 14.88 -4.16
CA TYR A 181 7.71 14.90 -3.01
C TYR A 181 8.20 13.49 -2.62
N GLY A 182 7.29 12.52 -2.48
CA GLY A 182 7.66 11.15 -2.04
C GLY A 182 8.60 10.47 -3.02
N THR A 183 8.31 10.58 -4.31
CA THR A 183 9.17 10.01 -5.38
C THR A 183 10.51 10.72 -5.47
N GLN A 184 10.55 12.06 -5.33
CA GLN A 184 11.80 12.81 -5.30
C GLN A 184 12.64 12.47 -4.08
N PHE A 185 12.02 12.38 -2.90
CA PHE A 185 12.70 11.97 -1.67
C PHE A 185 13.29 10.56 -1.81
N ALA A 186 12.52 9.61 -2.34
CA ALA A 186 13.01 8.26 -2.61
C ALA A 186 14.21 8.28 -3.57
N ALA A 187 14.12 9.03 -4.67
CA ALA A 187 15.17 9.10 -5.69
C ALA A 187 16.51 9.59 -5.13
N VAL A 188 16.51 10.70 -4.41
CA VAL A 188 17.75 11.30 -3.88
C VAL A 188 18.36 10.51 -2.73
N ASN A 189 17.56 9.67 -2.06
CA ASN A 189 18.01 8.81 -0.97
C ASN A 189 18.21 7.33 -1.41
N GLY A 190 18.16 7.03 -2.71
CA GLY A 190 18.39 5.69 -3.24
C GLY A 190 17.40 4.62 -2.73
N MET A 191 16.16 5.01 -2.46
CA MET A 191 15.09 4.14 -1.94
C MET A 191 14.10 3.77 -3.05
N SER A 192 13.39 2.65 -2.88
CA SER A 192 12.29 2.30 -3.78
C SER A 192 11.10 3.25 -3.59
N ALA A 193 10.36 3.52 -4.67
CA ALA A 193 9.20 4.42 -4.64
C ALA A 193 7.90 3.70 -4.99
N VAL A 194 6.81 4.05 -4.31
CA VAL A 194 5.44 3.66 -4.69
C VAL A 194 4.60 4.91 -4.87
N PHE A 195 4.04 5.07 -6.06
CA PHE A 195 3.14 6.19 -6.34
C PHE A 195 1.67 5.77 -6.29
N ALA A 196 0.88 6.48 -5.51
CA ALA A 196 -0.56 6.26 -5.37
C ALA A 196 -1.32 6.91 -6.54
N HIS A 197 -1.34 6.26 -7.71
CA HIS A 197 -2.08 6.71 -8.90
C HIS A 197 -3.57 6.89 -8.60
N HIS A 198 -4.19 6.02 -7.82
CA HIS A 198 -5.59 6.11 -7.43
C HIS A 198 -5.94 7.41 -6.67
N MET A 199 -4.95 8.15 -6.16
CA MET A 199 -5.16 9.46 -5.52
C MET A 199 -4.85 10.62 -6.47
N SER A 200 -3.84 10.49 -7.33
CA SER A 200 -3.36 11.57 -8.21
C SER A 200 -2.92 11.01 -9.57
N PRO A 201 -3.85 10.57 -10.43
CA PRO A 201 -3.53 9.89 -11.68
C PRO A 201 -2.67 10.74 -12.62
N ASP A 202 -2.97 12.03 -12.76
CA ASP A 202 -2.26 12.94 -13.68
C ASP A 202 -0.79 13.16 -13.30
N LEU A 203 -0.44 12.98 -12.03
CA LEU A 203 0.92 13.17 -11.53
C LEU A 203 1.76 11.88 -11.55
N ALA A 204 1.13 10.72 -11.72
CA ALA A 204 1.81 9.43 -11.54
C ALA A 204 2.95 9.21 -12.53
N VAL A 205 2.67 9.31 -13.83
CA VAL A 205 3.66 9.07 -14.89
C VAL A 205 4.82 10.07 -14.80
N PRO A 206 4.61 11.40 -14.77
CA PRO A 206 5.72 12.34 -14.69
C PRO A 206 6.55 12.18 -13.41
N ALA A 207 5.93 11.92 -12.25
CA ALA A 207 6.65 11.75 -11.00
C ALA A 207 7.52 10.49 -10.98
N LEU A 208 7.04 9.38 -11.55
CA LEU A 208 7.78 8.12 -11.61
C LEU A 208 8.94 8.17 -12.62
N LYS A 209 8.75 8.82 -13.77
CA LYS A 209 9.86 9.09 -14.72
C LYS A 209 10.93 9.99 -14.09
N GLN A 210 10.50 11.03 -13.38
CA GLN A 210 11.44 11.90 -12.66
C GLN A 210 12.20 11.15 -11.57
N TYR A 211 11.54 10.23 -10.85
CA TYR A 211 12.18 9.35 -9.88
C TYR A 211 13.33 8.58 -10.52
N ARG A 212 13.11 7.90 -11.64
CA ARG A 212 14.13 7.13 -12.34
C ARG A 212 15.31 8.02 -12.83
N ALA A 213 14.98 9.16 -13.39
CA ALA A 213 15.99 10.11 -13.91
C ALA A 213 16.86 10.73 -12.81
N GLN A 214 16.34 10.88 -11.60
CA GLN A 214 17.04 11.52 -10.47
C GLN A 214 17.55 10.52 -9.43
N PHE A 215 17.41 9.22 -9.67
CA PHE A 215 17.82 8.18 -8.72
C PHE A 215 19.32 8.24 -8.44
N ARG A 216 19.66 8.25 -7.16
CA ARG A 216 21.05 8.22 -6.66
C ARG A 216 21.25 6.93 -5.88
N PRO A 217 22.05 6.00 -6.39
CA PRO A 217 22.33 4.75 -5.68
C PRO A 217 22.88 5.02 -4.28
N ARG A 218 22.33 4.39 -3.27
CA ARG A 218 22.84 4.44 -1.90
C ARG A 218 23.96 3.43 -1.66
N GLN A 219 23.99 2.38 -2.48
CA GLN A 219 25.02 1.35 -2.50
C GLN A 219 25.44 1.11 -3.94
N ASP A 220 26.68 0.70 -4.15
CA ASP A 220 27.19 0.38 -5.47
C ASP A 220 26.34 -0.69 -6.15
N GLY A 221 25.94 -0.42 -7.38
CA GLY A 221 25.12 -1.32 -8.19
C GLY A 221 23.60 -1.28 -7.89
N ALA A 222 23.15 -0.48 -6.93
CA ALA A 222 21.71 -0.32 -6.70
C ALA A 222 21.04 0.39 -7.89
N THR A 223 19.91 -0.17 -8.32
CA THR A 223 19.09 0.36 -9.41
C THR A 223 17.75 0.89 -8.90
N PRO A 224 17.13 1.87 -9.59
CA PRO A 224 15.83 2.36 -9.21
C PRO A 224 14.79 1.24 -9.30
N TYR A 225 13.97 1.12 -8.27
CA TYR A 225 12.81 0.23 -8.23
C TYR A 225 11.55 1.00 -7.87
N SER A 226 10.54 0.93 -8.72
CA SER A 226 9.31 1.68 -8.51
C SER A 226 8.06 0.84 -8.76
N ALA A 227 7.00 1.15 -8.03
CA ALA A 227 5.69 0.58 -8.22
C ALA A 227 4.62 1.67 -8.30
N MET A 228 3.48 1.34 -8.92
CA MET A 228 2.35 2.23 -9.04
C MET A 228 1.08 1.53 -8.54
N SER A 229 0.40 2.11 -7.55
CA SER A 229 -0.84 1.54 -7.04
C SER A 229 -2.04 2.08 -7.80
N VAL A 230 -2.79 1.18 -8.43
CA VAL A 230 -3.91 1.47 -9.30
C VAL A 230 -5.19 0.87 -8.72
N LEU A 231 -6.23 1.69 -8.63
CA LEU A 231 -7.56 1.24 -8.24
C LEU A 231 -8.14 0.39 -9.38
N SER A 232 -8.26 -0.92 -9.18
CA SER A 232 -8.61 -1.85 -10.25
C SER A 232 -9.61 -2.90 -9.81
N PHE A 233 -10.52 -3.25 -10.70
CA PHE A 233 -11.48 -4.32 -10.51
C PHE A 233 -11.82 -4.99 -11.83
N ALA A 234 -11.62 -6.31 -11.91
CA ALA A 234 -11.95 -7.13 -13.06
C ALA A 234 -13.20 -7.96 -12.80
N SER A 235 -14.21 -7.80 -13.68
CA SER A 235 -15.44 -8.59 -13.66
C SER A 235 -16.12 -8.52 -15.03
N ASP A 236 -16.72 -9.64 -15.46
CA ASP A 236 -17.57 -9.70 -16.64
C ASP A 236 -19.01 -9.23 -16.34
N ASP A 237 -19.35 -9.02 -15.07
CA ASP A 237 -20.63 -8.47 -14.62
C ASP A 237 -20.56 -6.92 -14.56
N PRO A 238 -21.26 -6.22 -15.48
CA PRO A 238 -21.24 -4.77 -15.53
C PRO A 238 -21.89 -4.10 -14.30
N ASP A 239 -22.81 -4.78 -13.62
CA ASP A 239 -23.42 -4.28 -12.39
C ASP A 239 -22.42 -4.35 -11.24
N ALA A 240 -21.61 -5.41 -11.15
CA ALA A 240 -20.52 -5.50 -10.19
C ALA A 240 -19.46 -4.41 -10.39
N VAL A 241 -19.13 -4.11 -11.64
CA VAL A 241 -18.21 -3.01 -12.00
C VAL A 241 -18.80 -1.66 -11.56
N ALA A 242 -20.08 -1.40 -11.85
CA ALA A 242 -20.75 -0.16 -11.44
C ALA A 242 -20.83 -0.03 -9.90
N GLU A 243 -21.10 -1.13 -9.18
CA GLU A 243 -21.09 -1.13 -7.71
C GLU A 243 -19.70 -0.81 -7.13
N PHE A 244 -18.63 -1.34 -7.71
CA PHE A 244 -17.26 -1.03 -7.29
C PHE A 244 -16.94 0.47 -7.45
N GLU A 245 -17.20 1.02 -8.63
CA GLU A 245 -16.95 2.43 -8.95
C GLU A 245 -17.79 3.36 -8.06
N ALA A 246 -19.08 3.03 -7.88
CA ALA A 246 -19.99 3.77 -7.00
C ALA A 246 -19.55 3.68 -5.52
N GLY A 247 -19.16 2.52 -5.07
CA GLY A 247 -18.68 2.29 -3.71
C GLY A 247 -17.46 3.14 -3.37
N TRP A 248 -16.47 3.18 -4.27
CA TRP A 248 -15.30 4.06 -4.08
C TRP A 248 -15.68 5.54 -4.08
N THR A 249 -16.51 5.97 -5.02
CA THR A 249 -16.97 7.36 -5.11
C THR A 249 -17.70 7.81 -3.84
N LEU A 250 -18.60 6.98 -3.33
CA LEU A 250 -19.30 7.23 -2.07
C LEU A 250 -18.34 7.24 -0.87
N THR A 251 -17.37 6.34 -0.83
CA THR A 251 -16.36 6.32 0.24
C THR A 251 -15.62 7.65 0.31
N ILE A 252 -15.12 8.14 -0.81
CA ILE A 252 -14.41 9.43 -0.85
C ILE A 252 -15.32 10.59 -0.48
N ALA A 253 -16.58 10.59 -0.95
CA ALA A 253 -17.56 11.62 -0.61
C ALA A 253 -17.89 11.61 0.91
N ASN A 254 -18.03 10.43 1.50
CA ASN A 254 -18.26 10.25 2.93
C ASN A 254 -17.07 10.72 3.77
N LEU A 255 -15.85 10.34 3.40
CA LEU A 255 -14.64 10.78 4.10
C LEU A 255 -14.50 12.30 4.14
N ARG A 256 -14.81 12.99 3.03
CA ARG A 256 -14.83 14.46 2.98
C ARG A 256 -15.87 15.10 3.90
N ARG A 257 -16.93 14.36 4.24
CA ARG A 257 -17.98 14.76 5.19
C ARG A 257 -17.71 14.31 6.61
N GLY A 258 -16.56 13.63 6.88
CA GLY A 258 -16.22 13.08 8.18
C GLY A 258 -16.95 11.78 8.52
N ILE A 259 -17.65 11.15 7.57
CA ILE A 259 -18.35 9.88 7.76
C ILE A 259 -17.36 8.75 7.51
N ARG A 260 -17.23 7.87 8.50
CA ARG A 260 -16.21 6.80 8.52
C ARG A 260 -16.81 5.41 8.74
N GLU A 261 -18.12 5.30 8.59
CA GLU A 261 -18.86 4.04 8.73
C GLU A 261 -18.78 3.19 7.45
N PRO A 262 -18.90 1.85 7.55
CA PRO A 262 -19.05 0.97 6.39
C PRO A 262 -20.24 1.35 5.52
N LEU A 263 -20.08 1.27 4.20
CA LEU A 263 -21.17 1.51 3.25
C LEU A 263 -22.19 0.36 3.30
N ARG A 264 -23.49 0.70 3.25
CA ARG A 264 -24.55 -0.29 3.08
C ARG A 264 -24.59 -0.74 1.61
N PRO A 265 -24.67 -2.05 1.32
CA PRO A 265 -24.75 -2.54 -0.05
C PRO A 265 -25.92 -1.95 -0.86
N GLU A 266 -27.08 -1.74 -0.21
CA GLU A 266 -28.24 -1.13 -0.84
C GLU A 266 -27.96 0.32 -1.28
N GLN A 267 -27.31 1.10 -0.42
CA GLN A 267 -26.91 2.47 -0.72
C GLN A 267 -25.95 2.55 -1.93
N VAL A 268 -25.02 1.62 -2.02
CA VAL A 268 -24.08 1.54 -3.15
C VAL A 268 -24.83 1.23 -4.44
N ARG A 269 -25.72 0.20 -4.42
CA ARG A 269 -26.53 -0.18 -5.58
C ARG A 269 -27.49 0.92 -6.02
N GLU A 270 -28.12 1.61 -5.07
CA GLU A 270 -29.00 2.73 -5.36
C GLU A 270 -28.24 3.87 -6.00
N TYR A 271 -27.08 4.23 -5.45
CA TYR A 271 -26.21 5.27 -6.01
C TYR A 271 -25.68 4.88 -7.41
N ALA A 272 -25.26 3.63 -7.61
CA ALA A 272 -24.79 3.15 -8.92
C ALA A 272 -25.85 3.28 -10.04
N ARG A 273 -27.14 3.27 -9.67
CA ARG A 273 -28.28 3.43 -10.60
C ARG A 273 -28.78 4.88 -10.70
N SER A 274 -28.26 5.76 -9.86
CA SER A 274 -28.72 7.15 -9.81
C SER A 274 -28.23 7.99 -10.99
N PRO A 275 -28.97 9.05 -11.40
CA PRO A 275 -28.48 9.99 -12.42
C PRO A 275 -27.23 10.78 -11.99
N GLU A 276 -27.00 10.86 -10.67
CA GLU A 276 -25.82 11.54 -10.13
C GLU A 276 -24.55 10.70 -10.32
N PHE A 277 -24.70 9.36 -10.33
CA PHE A 277 -23.59 8.47 -10.64
C PHE A 277 -23.32 8.52 -12.14
N ARG A 278 -22.33 9.29 -12.51
CA ARG A 278 -21.78 9.25 -13.86
C ARG A 278 -20.57 8.33 -13.83
N ARG A 279 -20.59 7.28 -14.66
CA ARG A 279 -19.39 6.49 -14.97
C ARG A 279 -18.33 7.41 -15.59
N ASP A 280 -17.71 8.18 -14.74
CA ASP A 280 -16.61 9.03 -15.15
C ASP A 280 -15.29 8.24 -15.00
N GLY A 281 -15.12 7.21 -15.81
CA GLY A 281 -13.77 6.67 -16.09
C GLY A 281 -12.84 7.71 -16.74
N ARG A 282 -13.31 8.95 -16.83
CA ARG A 282 -12.63 10.07 -17.47
C ARG A 282 -11.49 10.65 -16.65
N ASP A 283 -11.44 10.44 -15.34
CA ASP A 283 -10.33 10.89 -14.52
C ASP A 283 -9.13 9.92 -14.50
N GLY A 284 -9.25 8.80 -15.23
CA GLY A 284 -8.18 7.79 -15.33
C GLY A 284 -7.82 7.08 -14.02
N ARG A 285 -8.58 7.34 -12.95
CA ARG A 285 -8.27 6.90 -11.59
C ARG A 285 -8.53 5.42 -11.37
N MET A 286 -9.56 4.89 -12.02
CA MET A 286 -10.00 3.50 -11.92
C MET A 286 -9.76 2.75 -13.23
N VAL A 287 -9.32 1.51 -13.12
CA VAL A 287 -9.16 0.57 -14.24
C VAL A 287 -10.06 -0.61 -13.97
N THR A 288 -11.22 -0.63 -14.64
CA THR A 288 -12.33 -1.55 -14.35
C THR A 288 -12.92 -2.15 -15.62
N GLY A 289 -13.54 -3.33 -15.52
CA GLY A 289 -14.18 -4.03 -16.62
C GLY A 289 -13.76 -5.48 -16.76
N GLU A 290 -13.85 -6.02 -17.98
CA GLU A 290 -13.37 -7.38 -18.27
C GLU A 290 -11.88 -7.53 -18.00
N ALA A 291 -11.46 -8.69 -17.48
CA ALA A 291 -10.08 -8.91 -17.03
C ALA A 291 -9.02 -8.62 -18.10
N LYS A 292 -9.30 -8.94 -19.36
CA LYS A 292 -8.40 -8.65 -20.46
C LYS A 292 -8.18 -7.15 -20.65
N ALA A 293 -9.24 -6.37 -20.70
CA ALA A 293 -9.17 -4.91 -20.86
C ALA A 293 -8.48 -4.24 -19.65
N VAL A 294 -8.77 -4.73 -18.43
CA VAL A 294 -8.10 -4.27 -17.22
C VAL A 294 -6.59 -4.50 -17.32
N VAL A 295 -6.17 -5.70 -17.70
CA VAL A 295 -4.74 -6.04 -17.79
C VAL A 295 -4.05 -5.26 -18.92
N GLU A 296 -4.67 -5.10 -20.07
CA GLU A 296 -4.13 -4.28 -21.17
C GLU A 296 -3.85 -2.84 -20.66
N ARG A 297 -4.81 -2.25 -19.97
CA ARG A 297 -4.61 -0.88 -19.41
C ARG A 297 -3.55 -0.82 -18.32
N LEU A 298 -3.47 -1.82 -17.45
CA LEU A 298 -2.42 -1.90 -16.41
C LEU A 298 -1.02 -2.05 -17.03
N LEU A 299 -0.88 -2.82 -18.12
CA LEU A 299 0.37 -2.96 -18.85
C LEU A 299 0.78 -1.66 -19.55
N GLU A 300 -0.18 -0.94 -20.14
CA GLU A 300 0.06 0.39 -20.72
C GLU A 300 0.57 1.36 -19.64
N LEU A 301 -0.12 1.47 -18.51
CA LEU A 301 0.30 2.31 -17.38
C LEU A 301 1.68 1.92 -16.86
N LYS A 302 1.96 0.62 -16.76
CA LYS A 302 3.27 0.11 -16.36
C LYS A 302 4.37 0.57 -17.32
N ALA A 303 4.12 0.48 -18.62
CA ALA A 303 5.07 0.90 -19.65
C ALA A 303 5.21 2.42 -19.71
N GLU A 304 4.10 3.18 -19.66
CA GLU A 304 4.09 4.64 -19.67
C GLU A 304 4.88 5.23 -18.50
N ALA A 305 4.72 4.67 -17.30
CA ALA A 305 5.39 5.14 -16.09
C ALA A 305 6.77 4.48 -15.84
N GLU A 306 7.14 3.51 -16.67
CA GLU A 306 8.40 2.76 -16.55
C GLU A 306 8.55 2.09 -15.17
N VAL A 307 7.44 1.60 -14.57
CA VAL A 307 7.48 0.98 -13.24
C VAL A 307 7.79 -0.52 -13.32
N ASP A 308 8.39 -1.04 -12.27
CA ASP A 308 8.75 -2.45 -12.16
C ASP A 308 7.54 -3.31 -11.79
N GLU A 309 6.60 -2.75 -11.04
CA GLU A 309 5.49 -3.49 -10.45
C GLU A 309 4.19 -2.67 -10.43
N ILE A 310 3.05 -3.33 -10.65
CA ILE A 310 1.72 -2.74 -10.44
C ILE A 310 1.15 -3.25 -9.12
N VAL A 311 0.65 -2.33 -8.30
CA VAL A 311 -0.04 -2.63 -7.05
C VAL A 311 -1.54 -2.47 -7.26
N VAL A 312 -2.25 -3.58 -7.27
CA VAL A 312 -3.71 -3.62 -7.46
C VAL A 312 -4.41 -3.25 -6.16
N VAL A 313 -5.31 -2.28 -6.23
CA VAL A 313 -6.10 -1.80 -5.09
C VAL A 313 -7.57 -2.07 -5.39
N THR A 314 -8.23 -2.93 -4.60
CA THR A 314 -9.63 -3.31 -4.82
C THR A 314 -10.41 -3.20 -3.50
N PRO A 315 -10.78 -2.00 -3.05
CA PRO A 315 -11.56 -1.80 -1.82
C PRO A 315 -13.08 -1.97 -2.04
N ASN A 316 -13.84 -1.94 -0.94
CA ASN A 316 -15.29 -1.75 -0.90
C ASN A 316 -16.15 -2.82 -1.62
N LEU A 317 -15.65 -4.03 -1.74
CA LEU A 317 -16.38 -5.19 -2.24
C LEU A 317 -16.25 -6.34 -1.24
N ASP A 318 -17.19 -7.26 -1.32
CA ASP A 318 -17.11 -8.53 -0.59
C ASP A 318 -15.86 -9.34 -1.00
N ARG A 319 -15.39 -10.15 -0.08
CA ARG A 319 -14.16 -10.93 -0.23
C ARG A 319 -14.14 -11.84 -1.45
N ASN A 320 -15.29 -12.42 -1.80
CA ASN A 320 -15.38 -13.36 -2.92
C ASN A 320 -15.18 -12.62 -4.25
N ARG A 321 -15.84 -11.48 -4.44
CA ARG A 321 -15.66 -10.63 -5.64
C ARG A 321 -14.23 -10.10 -5.75
N ARG A 322 -13.63 -9.66 -4.63
CA ARG A 322 -12.22 -9.22 -4.60
C ARG A 322 -11.28 -10.35 -5.00
N THR A 323 -11.44 -11.52 -4.40
CA THR A 323 -10.61 -12.70 -4.70
C THR A 323 -10.77 -13.14 -6.15
N ALA A 324 -12.00 -13.16 -6.69
CA ALA A 324 -12.26 -13.48 -8.08
C ALA A 324 -11.55 -12.49 -9.03
N SER A 325 -11.66 -11.19 -8.76
CA SER A 325 -10.98 -10.14 -9.53
C SER A 325 -9.46 -10.32 -9.52
N PHE A 326 -8.82 -10.55 -8.38
CA PHE A 326 -7.38 -10.79 -8.30
C PHE A 326 -6.95 -12.01 -9.12
N ARG A 327 -7.70 -13.11 -9.09
CA ARG A 327 -7.42 -14.30 -9.89
C ARG A 327 -7.55 -14.01 -11.40
N SER A 328 -8.64 -13.37 -11.81
CA SER A 328 -8.88 -13.02 -13.21
C SER A 328 -7.80 -12.08 -13.77
N ILE A 329 -7.35 -11.10 -12.97
CA ILE A 329 -6.23 -10.22 -13.35
C ILE A 329 -4.94 -11.05 -13.53
N ALA A 330 -4.61 -11.94 -12.56
CA ALA A 330 -3.40 -12.75 -12.65
C ALA A 330 -3.40 -13.69 -13.87
N ASP A 331 -4.54 -14.34 -14.16
CA ASP A 331 -4.67 -15.25 -15.28
C ASP A 331 -4.56 -14.51 -16.62
N SER A 332 -5.23 -13.35 -16.75
CA SER A 332 -5.12 -12.50 -17.94
C SER A 332 -3.72 -11.91 -18.10
N TRP A 333 -3.03 -11.59 -17.01
CA TRP A 333 -1.65 -11.10 -17.05
C TRP A 333 -0.68 -12.15 -17.61
N ARG A 334 -0.82 -13.42 -17.17
CA ARG A 334 -0.01 -14.52 -17.73
C ARG A 334 -0.29 -14.78 -19.21
N ALA A 335 -1.54 -14.58 -19.63
CA ALA A 335 -1.92 -14.77 -21.03
C ALA A 335 -1.42 -13.63 -21.93
N ALA A 336 -1.08 -12.47 -21.40
CA ALA A 336 -0.59 -11.31 -22.14
C ALA A 336 0.94 -11.24 -22.25
N GLY A 337 1.67 -11.95 -21.39
CA GLY A 337 3.16 -12.03 -21.40
C GLY A 337 3.65 -13.36 -21.84
#